data_f45106ad6d2e4ffadb8c47d13b23b43f
#
_entry.id   f45106ad6d2e4ffadb8c47d13b23b43f
#
_cell.length_a   1.000
_cell.length_b   1.000
_cell.length_c   1.000
_cell.angle_alpha   90.00
_cell.angle_beta   90.00
_cell.angle_gamma   90.00
#
_symmetry.space_group_name_H-M   'P 1'
#
loop_
_entity.id
_entity.type
_entity.pdbx_description
1 polymer ?
#
loop_
_entity_poly.entity_id
_entity_poly.type
_entity_poly.pdbx_seq_one_letter_code
_entity_poly.pdbx_strand_id
1 'polypeptide(L)'
;DEWKRIRAGLARVVVGTRSAVFAPVQDLGLLIIDEEQEDTYKSESTPRYHARDVAKFRCTQHGALLLLGSATPDVVSRYYAETGRYHYFTLPDRFNARKLPDVIIADMKQELRNGNAGSISSVLYGELEENLRRGEQSILFLNRRGASKIVTCAECGATYSCPNCSVSLTYHQGNQMLICHHCGYRRRVDPQCPVCGGELRFLGDGTERIEADLHALFPSVETLRMDADAIAMAGTHEALLQRFARERIPIMIGTQMITKGLNFENVTLCLLYTSPSPRDVEESR
;
A
#
# COMPACT_ATOMS: atom_id res chain seq x y z
N ASP A 1 4.04 -26.82 17.68
CA ASP A 1 5.18 -27.72 17.84
C ASP A 1 6.37 -27.45 16.92
N GLU A 2 6.27 -26.53 15.98
CA GLU A 2 7.39 -26.11 15.12
C GLU A 2 8.58 -25.55 15.94
N TRP A 3 8.33 -24.81 17.00
CA TRP A 3 9.39 -24.32 17.90
C TRP A 3 10.27 -25.44 18.47
N LYS A 4 9.66 -26.53 18.93
CA LYS A 4 10.38 -27.69 19.46
C LYS A 4 11.19 -28.40 18.37
N ARG A 5 10.63 -28.51 17.18
CA ARG A 5 11.27 -29.10 16.02
C ARG A 5 12.50 -28.30 15.59
N ILE A 6 12.39 -26.99 15.52
CA ILE A 6 13.53 -26.08 15.21
C ILE A 6 14.61 -26.21 16.28
N ARG A 7 14.20 -26.15 17.57
CA ARG A 7 15.14 -26.26 18.71
C ARG A 7 15.86 -27.61 18.75
N ALA A 8 15.23 -28.67 18.30
CA ALA A 8 15.86 -30.00 18.21
C ALA A 8 16.77 -30.18 16.98
N GLY A 9 16.97 -29.13 16.16
CA GLY A 9 17.79 -29.20 14.95
C GLY A 9 17.15 -29.97 13.78
N LEU A 10 15.86 -30.29 13.86
CA LEU A 10 15.14 -31.04 12.84
C LEU A 10 14.68 -30.16 11.66
N ALA A 11 14.84 -28.85 11.74
CA ALA A 11 14.57 -27.91 10.67
C ALA A 11 15.83 -27.07 10.38
N ARG A 12 16.38 -27.23 9.18
CA ARG A 12 17.58 -26.51 8.72
C ARG A 12 17.24 -25.16 8.10
N VAL A 13 16.02 -24.97 7.61
CA VAL A 13 15.51 -23.75 7.02
C VAL A 13 14.21 -23.38 7.73
N VAL A 14 14.11 -22.12 8.15
CA VAL A 14 12.93 -21.56 8.80
C VAL A 14 12.47 -20.36 8.00
N VAL A 15 11.24 -20.37 7.52
CA VAL A 15 10.60 -19.27 6.82
C VAL A 15 9.44 -18.76 7.68
N GLY A 16 9.33 -17.47 7.84
CA GLY A 16 8.25 -16.89 8.63
C GLY A 16 8.22 -15.36 8.58
N THR A 17 7.26 -14.78 9.27
CA THR A 17 7.10 -13.34 9.39
C THR A 17 8.11 -12.75 10.40
N ARG A 18 7.94 -11.49 10.78
CA ARG A 18 8.77 -10.76 11.75
C ARG A 18 9.21 -11.60 12.96
N SER A 19 8.31 -12.42 13.52
CA SER A 19 8.59 -13.23 14.69
C SER A 19 9.57 -14.39 14.45
N ALA A 20 9.80 -14.78 13.19
CA ALA A 20 10.77 -15.82 12.85
C ALA A 20 12.20 -15.45 13.24
N VAL A 21 12.48 -14.17 13.44
CA VAL A 21 13.78 -13.70 13.97
C VAL A 21 14.14 -14.32 15.32
N PHE A 22 13.16 -14.81 16.09
CA PHE A 22 13.36 -15.49 17.38
C PHE A 22 13.41 -17.01 17.28
N ALA A 23 13.29 -17.58 16.08
CA ALA A 23 13.33 -19.03 15.92
C ALA A 23 14.57 -19.65 16.56
N PRO A 24 14.48 -20.72 17.38
CA PRO A 24 15.58 -21.25 18.18
C PRO A 24 16.51 -22.15 17.34
N VAL A 25 17.04 -21.59 16.26
CA VAL A 25 18.07 -22.23 15.43
C VAL A 25 19.37 -22.25 16.20
N GLN A 26 19.96 -23.44 16.42
CA GLN A 26 21.17 -23.62 17.21
C GLN A 26 22.41 -23.14 16.46
N ASP A 27 22.59 -23.61 15.23
CA ASP A 27 23.72 -23.26 14.36
C ASP A 27 23.25 -22.31 13.25
N LEU A 28 23.00 -21.07 13.62
CA LEU A 28 22.59 -20.04 12.66
C LEU A 28 23.78 -19.66 11.77
N GLY A 29 23.69 -19.96 10.47
CA GLY A 29 24.72 -19.60 9.50
C GLY A 29 24.33 -18.41 8.62
N LEU A 30 23.01 -18.26 8.36
CA LEU A 30 22.48 -17.19 7.50
C LEU A 30 21.10 -16.75 8.01
N LEU A 31 20.88 -15.44 8.06
CA LEU A 31 19.58 -14.84 8.29
C LEU A 31 19.31 -13.84 7.17
N ILE A 32 18.15 -14.00 6.51
CA ILE A 32 17.72 -13.14 5.41
C ILE A 32 16.51 -12.34 5.87
N ILE A 33 16.53 -11.04 5.65
CA ILE A 33 15.36 -10.15 5.77
C ILE A 33 15.07 -9.62 4.38
N ASP A 34 13.99 -10.07 3.80
CA ASP A 34 13.49 -9.56 2.52
C ASP A 34 12.60 -8.33 2.76
N GLU A 35 12.59 -7.37 1.80
CA GLU A 35 11.88 -6.08 1.96
C GLU A 35 12.22 -5.39 3.29
N GLU A 36 13.53 -5.26 3.58
CA GLU A 36 14.06 -4.82 4.89
C GLU A 36 13.58 -3.43 5.32
N GLN A 37 13.13 -2.60 4.38
CA GLN A 37 12.58 -1.27 4.60
C GLN A 37 11.16 -1.27 5.17
N GLU A 38 10.49 -2.44 5.22
CA GLU A 38 9.11 -2.52 5.66
C GLU A 38 8.93 -2.18 7.14
N ASP A 39 8.04 -1.24 7.43
CA ASP A 39 7.70 -0.83 8.80
C ASP A 39 7.14 -1.98 9.65
N THR A 40 6.60 -3.03 9.00
CA THR A 40 6.06 -4.21 9.69
C THR A 40 7.09 -5.00 10.47
N TYR A 41 8.39 -4.81 10.20
CA TYR A 41 9.48 -5.38 11.00
C TYR A 41 9.66 -4.71 12.36
N LYS A 42 9.04 -3.56 12.59
CA LYS A 42 8.94 -2.90 13.89
C LYS A 42 7.73 -3.42 14.67
N SER A 43 7.94 -3.90 15.89
CA SER A 43 6.85 -4.29 16.77
C SER A 43 6.23 -3.07 17.44
N GLU A 44 4.92 -2.88 17.26
CA GLU A 44 4.16 -1.83 17.94
C GLU A 44 3.70 -2.26 19.35
N SER A 45 3.58 -3.57 19.57
CA SER A 45 3.22 -4.16 20.86
C SER A 45 4.43 -4.43 21.74
N THR A 46 4.22 -4.50 23.05
CA THR A 46 5.26 -4.82 24.04
C THR A 46 5.56 -6.33 24.02
N PRO A 47 6.84 -6.72 23.98
CA PRO A 47 8.03 -5.89 23.91
C PRO A 47 8.21 -5.25 22.51
N ARG A 48 8.55 -3.96 22.50
CA ARG A 48 8.85 -3.25 21.25
C ARG A 48 10.26 -3.61 20.79
N TYR A 49 10.38 -4.08 19.56
CA TYR A 49 11.67 -4.41 18.92
C TYR A 49 11.59 -4.15 17.43
N HIS A 50 12.73 -4.03 16.80
CA HIS A 50 12.89 -4.07 15.35
C HIS A 50 13.57 -5.38 14.96
N ALA A 51 12.98 -6.16 14.05
CA ALA A 51 13.51 -7.47 13.67
C ALA A 51 14.94 -7.39 13.12
N ARG A 52 15.29 -6.34 12.37
CA ARG A 52 16.63 -6.09 11.87
C ARG A 52 17.68 -5.98 12.99
N ASP A 53 17.34 -5.32 14.10
CA ASP A 53 18.29 -5.17 15.22
C ASP A 53 18.48 -6.49 15.97
N VAL A 54 17.40 -7.24 16.17
CA VAL A 54 17.47 -8.60 16.72
C VAL A 54 18.29 -9.53 15.82
N ALA A 55 18.09 -9.43 14.49
CA ALA A 55 18.84 -10.20 13.51
C ALA A 55 20.33 -9.90 13.57
N LYS A 56 20.73 -8.61 13.62
CA LYS A 56 22.13 -8.18 13.77
C LYS A 56 22.75 -8.79 15.02
N PHE A 57 22.06 -8.66 16.16
CA PHE A 57 22.55 -9.20 17.42
C PHE A 57 22.75 -10.72 17.35
N ARG A 58 21.78 -11.45 16.84
CA ARG A 58 21.88 -12.90 16.69
C ARG A 58 22.98 -13.33 15.74
N CYS A 59 23.07 -12.69 14.57
CA CYS A 59 24.13 -13.00 13.61
C CYS A 59 25.52 -12.76 14.21
N THR A 60 25.70 -11.67 14.96
CA THR A 60 26.96 -11.40 15.67
C THR A 60 27.28 -12.49 16.68
N GLN A 61 26.31 -12.95 17.47
CA GLN A 61 26.53 -14.00 18.48
C GLN A 61 26.89 -15.35 17.86
N HIS A 62 26.31 -15.69 16.70
CA HIS A 62 26.53 -16.98 16.04
C HIS A 62 27.65 -16.94 14.97
N GLY A 63 28.26 -15.79 14.70
CA GLY A 63 29.17 -15.63 13.56
C GLY A 63 28.46 -15.84 12.21
N ALA A 64 27.16 -15.60 12.15
CA ALA A 64 26.31 -15.80 10.98
C ALA A 64 26.29 -14.59 10.06
N LEU A 65 25.95 -14.81 8.80
CA LEU A 65 25.75 -13.75 7.82
C LEU A 65 24.33 -13.20 7.94
N LEU A 66 24.20 -11.86 7.92
CA LEU A 66 22.92 -11.16 7.75
C LEU A 66 22.83 -10.62 6.33
N LEU A 67 21.79 -11.03 5.59
CA LEU A 67 21.46 -10.50 4.27
C LEU A 67 20.19 -9.66 4.35
N LEU A 68 20.29 -8.40 3.91
CA LEU A 68 19.16 -7.47 3.82
C LEU A 68 18.82 -7.28 2.34
N GLY A 69 17.64 -7.72 1.93
CA GLY A 69 17.14 -7.58 0.55
C GLY A 69 16.14 -6.43 0.45
N SER A 70 16.26 -5.61 -0.58
CA SER A 70 15.31 -4.52 -0.86
C SER A 70 15.49 -3.96 -2.25
N ALA A 71 14.37 -3.57 -2.89
CA ALA A 71 14.40 -2.73 -4.08
C ALA A 71 14.57 -1.24 -3.72
N THR A 72 14.14 -0.84 -2.51
CA THR A 72 14.16 0.52 -1.97
C THR A 72 14.71 0.50 -0.54
N PRO A 73 16.02 0.32 -0.35
CA PRO A 73 16.63 0.15 0.98
C PRO A 73 16.28 1.27 1.95
N ASP A 74 16.12 0.92 3.23
CA ASP A 74 16.00 1.89 4.32
C ASP A 74 17.19 2.86 4.31
N VAL A 75 16.93 4.14 4.61
CA VAL A 75 17.94 5.21 4.56
C VAL A 75 19.17 4.89 5.43
N VAL A 76 18.95 4.27 6.61
CA VAL A 76 20.03 3.91 7.52
C VAL A 76 20.85 2.75 6.95
N SER A 77 20.19 1.73 6.37
CA SER A 77 20.87 0.61 5.72
C SER A 77 21.71 1.09 4.53
N ARG A 78 21.16 1.98 3.73
CA ARG A 78 21.84 2.60 2.60
C ARG A 78 23.05 3.41 3.05
N TYR A 79 22.92 4.23 4.07
CA TYR A 79 24.03 4.98 4.66
C TYR A 79 25.16 4.06 5.16
N TYR A 80 24.81 2.94 5.82
CA TYR A 80 25.82 1.98 6.27
C TYR A 80 26.54 1.26 5.12
N ALA A 81 25.83 1.05 4.00
CA ALA A 81 26.45 0.53 2.80
C ALA A 81 27.41 1.55 2.18
N GLU A 82 27.04 2.81 2.06
CA GLU A 82 27.88 3.88 1.51
C GLU A 82 29.11 4.20 2.38
N THR A 83 28.97 4.06 3.69
CA THR A 83 30.11 4.26 4.63
C THR A 83 30.97 3.01 4.85
N GLY A 84 30.72 1.92 4.09
CA GLY A 84 31.51 0.70 4.15
C GLY A 84 31.28 -0.18 5.39
N ARG A 85 30.24 0.11 6.18
CA ARG A 85 29.84 -0.74 7.31
C ARG A 85 29.10 -2.00 6.85
N TYR A 86 28.44 -1.94 5.69
CA TYR A 86 27.80 -3.09 5.02
C TYR A 86 28.44 -3.30 3.66
N HIS A 87 28.56 -4.55 3.25
CA HIS A 87 28.84 -4.87 1.85
C HIS A 87 27.56 -4.60 1.03
N TYR A 88 27.72 -3.89 -0.08
CA TYR A 88 26.61 -3.51 -0.93
C TYR A 88 26.70 -4.24 -2.28
N PHE A 89 25.61 -4.91 -2.63
CA PHE A 89 25.47 -5.59 -3.91
C PHE A 89 24.25 -5.05 -4.63
N THR A 90 24.40 -4.76 -5.91
CA THR A 90 23.30 -4.29 -6.77
C THR A 90 22.97 -5.37 -7.79
N LEU A 91 21.69 -5.66 -7.94
CA LEU A 91 21.15 -6.49 -9.01
C LEU A 91 20.49 -5.55 -10.03
N PRO A 92 21.24 -5.05 -11.04
CA PRO A 92 20.76 -3.99 -11.96
C PRO A 92 19.73 -4.52 -12.95
N ASP A 93 19.82 -5.80 -13.29
CA ASP A 93 18.98 -6.41 -14.31
C ASP A 93 17.82 -7.19 -13.70
N ARG A 94 16.66 -7.10 -14.35
CA ARG A 94 15.52 -7.96 -13.99
C ARG A 94 15.80 -9.39 -14.43
N PHE A 95 15.38 -10.36 -13.62
CA PHE A 95 15.53 -11.79 -13.88
C PHE A 95 15.12 -12.20 -15.32
N ASN A 96 14.09 -11.59 -15.88
CA ASN A 96 13.58 -11.91 -17.22
C ASN A 96 14.01 -10.92 -18.31
N ALA A 97 15.00 -10.05 -18.09
CA ALA A 97 15.42 -8.98 -19.00
C ALA A 97 14.24 -8.13 -19.57
N ARG A 98 13.09 -8.10 -18.89
CA ARG A 98 11.92 -7.32 -19.29
C ARG A 98 12.18 -5.84 -19.08
N LYS A 99 11.76 -5.03 -20.06
CA LYS A 99 11.79 -3.56 -19.94
C LYS A 99 10.97 -3.10 -18.72
N LEU A 100 11.37 -1.96 -18.17
CA LEU A 100 10.54 -1.26 -17.20
C LEU A 100 9.22 -0.83 -17.87
N PRO A 101 8.10 -0.80 -17.12
CA PRO A 101 6.86 -0.28 -17.67
C PRO A 101 7.01 1.21 -18.00
N ASP A 102 6.29 1.65 -19.02
CA ASP A 102 6.10 3.07 -19.28
C ASP A 102 5.26 3.69 -18.17
N VAL A 103 5.68 4.85 -17.68
CA VAL A 103 4.97 5.55 -16.59
C VAL A 103 4.29 6.79 -17.16
N ILE A 104 2.96 6.84 -17.05
CA ILE A 104 2.14 7.97 -17.45
C ILE A 104 1.60 8.65 -16.18
N ILE A 105 1.77 9.95 -16.07
CA ILE A 105 1.26 10.73 -14.95
C ILE A 105 0.02 11.50 -15.41
N ALA A 106 -1.14 11.20 -14.80
CA ALA A 106 -2.39 11.91 -15.04
C ALA A 106 -2.62 12.97 -13.96
N ASP A 107 -2.72 14.25 -14.37
CA ASP A 107 -3.03 15.36 -13.47
C ASP A 107 -4.56 15.48 -13.26
N MET A 108 -5.04 15.00 -12.13
CA MET A 108 -6.47 15.04 -11.79
C MET A 108 -7.00 16.48 -11.58
N LYS A 109 -6.14 17.47 -11.29
CA LYS A 109 -6.57 18.88 -11.23
C LYS A 109 -6.87 19.41 -12.63
N GLN A 110 -6.10 18.97 -13.62
CA GLN A 110 -6.34 19.34 -15.02
C GLN A 110 -7.58 18.62 -15.56
N GLU A 111 -7.78 17.34 -15.23
CA GLU A 111 -8.98 16.58 -15.55
C GLU A 111 -10.25 17.31 -15.04
N LEU A 112 -10.22 17.76 -13.79
CA LEU A 112 -11.32 18.52 -13.18
C LEU A 112 -11.61 19.84 -13.93
N ARG A 113 -10.57 20.59 -14.33
CA ARG A 113 -10.70 21.84 -15.13
C ARG A 113 -11.31 21.57 -16.51
N ASN A 114 -11.03 20.38 -17.07
CA ASN A 114 -11.55 19.92 -18.34
C ASN A 114 -12.98 19.32 -18.23
N GLY A 115 -13.60 19.40 -17.04
CA GLY A 115 -14.95 18.91 -16.79
C GLY A 115 -15.05 17.45 -16.32
N ASN A 116 -13.92 16.76 -16.17
CA ASN A 116 -13.90 15.39 -15.62
C ASN A 116 -13.76 15.43 -14.10
N ALA A 117 -14.88 15.33 -13.40
CA ALA A 117 -14.93 15.26 -11.93
C ALA A 117 -14.93 13.83 -11.37
N GLY A 118 -14.78 12.82 -12.23
CA GLY A 118 -14.72 11.40 -11.87
C GLY A 118 -13.39 11.02 -11.21
N SER A 119 -13.34 9.81 -10.68
CA SER A 119 -12.09 9.22 -10.13
C SER A 119 -11.20 8.63 -11.23
N ILE A 120 -11.72 8.42 -12.43
CA ILE A 120 -11.03 7.85 -13.59
C ILE A 120 -10.63 8.98 -14.53
N SER A 121 -9.32 9.19 -14.76
CA SER A 121 -8.85 10.17 -15.74
C SER A 121 -9.16 9.72 -17.17
N SER A 122 -9.21 10.65 -18.10
CA SER A 122 -9.39 10.35 -19.53
C SER A 122 -8.26 9.45 -20.07
N VAL A 123 -7.03 9.65 -19.59
CA VAL A 123 -5.91 8.80 -19.95
C VAL A 123 -6.12 7.37 -19.43
N LEU A 124 -6.50 7.21 -18.15
CA LEU A 124 -6.76 5.88 -17.58
C LEU A 124 -7.93 5.19 -18.28
N TYR A 125 -8.98 5.93 -18.64
CA TYR A 125 -10.10 5.39 -19.41
C TYR A 125 -9.63 4.76 -20.74
N GLY A 126 -8.81 5.49 -21.50
CA GLY A 126 -8.27 4.99 -22.78
C GLY A 126 -7.39 3.75 -22.61
N GLU A 127 -6.53 3.73 -21.60
CA GLU A 127 -5.66 2.57 -21.29
C GLU A 127 -6.48 1.35 -20.84
N LEU A 128 -7.52 1.54 -20.03
CA LEU A 128 -8.43 0.47 -19.63
C LEU A 128 -9.21 -0.09 -20.82
N GLU A 129 -9.73 0.78 -21.69
CA GLU A 129 -10.48 0.37 -22.89
C GLU A 129 -9.59 -0.49 -23.81
N GLU A 130 -8.36 -0.06 -24.06
CA GLU A 130 -7.41 -0.80 -24.88
C GLU A 130 -7.01 -2.14 -24.24
N ASN A 131 -6.79 -2.16 -22.92
CA ASN A 131 -6.47 -3.37 -22.18
C ASN A 131 -7.62 -4.40 -22.23
N LEU A 132 -8.86 -3.93 -22.05
CA LEU A 132 -10.04 -4.76 -22.17
C LEU A 132 -10.19 -5.33 -23.57
N ARG A 133 -9.93 -4.52 -24.63
CA ARG A 133 -9.97 -4.95 -26.02
C ARG A 133 -8.94 -6.04 -26.32
N ARG A 134 -7.76 -6.00 -25.67
CA ARG A 134 -6.71 -7.03 -25.78
C ARG A 134 -6.98 -8.28 -24.96
N GLY A 135 -7.97 -8.25 -24.06
CA GLY A 135 -8.23 -9.33 -23.10
C GLY A 135 -7.15 -9.45 -22.02
N GLU A 136 -6.46 -8.33 -21.74
CA GLU A 136 -5.44 -8.22 -20.70
C GLU A 136 -6.05 -7.76 -19.37
N GLN A 137 -5.33 -7.97 -18.28
CA GLN A 137 -5.81 -7.64 -16.93
C GLN A 137 -5.20 -6.35 -16.42
N SER A 138 -5.97 -5.63 -15.61
CA SER A 138 -5.56 -4.37 -14.99
C SER A 138 -5.65 -4.44 -13.47
N ILE A 139 -4.72 -3.79 -12.77
CA ILE A 139 -4.75 -3.63 -11.32
C ILE A 139 -4.83 -2.14 -10.98
N LEU A 140 -5.86 -1.75 -10.25
CA LEU A 140 -6.03 -0.40 -9.73
C LEU A 140 -5.69 -0.40 -8.24
N PHE A 141 -4.52 0.13 -7.93
CA PHE A 141 -3.99 0.18 -6.57
C PHE A 141 -4.25 1.54 -5.91
N LEU A 142 -4.99 1.50 -4.80
CA LEU A 142 -5.22 2.67 -3.98
C LEU A 142 -4.25 2.66 -2.79
N ASN A 143 -3.33 3.61 -2.77
CA ASN A 143 -2.35 3.75 -1.69
C ASN A 143 -2.96 4.29 -0.39
N ARG A 144 -4.22 3.94 -0.09
CA ARG A 144 -4.91 4.46 1.09
C ARG A 144 -5.53 3.32 1.91
N ARG A 145 -5.06 3.19 3.15
CA ARG A 145 -5.66 2.25 4.11
C ARG A 145 -7.03 2.77 4.56
N GLY A 146 -8.06 1.95 4.40
CA GLY A 146 -9.40 2.16 4.95
C GLY A 146 -10.26 3.19 4.23
N ALA A 147 -11.56 3.15 4.46
CA ALA A 147 -12.55 4.14 4.02
C ALA A 147 -12.39 5.48 4.77
N SER A 148 -11.17 6.01 4.77
CA SER A 148 -10.83 7.27 5.42
C SER A 148 -11.25 8.42 4.52
N LYS A 149 -12.42 8.98 4.75
CA LYS A 149 -12.91 10.14 3.99
C LYS A 149 -12.29 11.41 4.58
N ILE A 150 -11.70 12.25 3.73
CA ILE A 150 -11.38 13.64 4.06
C ILE A 150 -12.63 14.46 3.77
N VAL A 151 -12.97 15.36 4.68
CA VAL A 151 -14.04 16.32 4.43
C VAL A 151 -13.41 17.62 3.92
N THR A 152 -13.86 18.04 2.73
CA THR A 152 -13.41 19.29 2.10
C THR A 152 -14.61 20.13 1.67
N CYS A 153 -14.44 21.43 1.63
CA CYS A 153 -15.45 22.31 1.09
C CYS A 153 -15.41 22.32 -0.45
N ALA A 154 -16.57 22.19 -1.07
CA ALA A 154 -16.70 22.22 -2.53
C ALA A 154 -16.36 23.60 -3.12
N GLU A 155 -16.58 24.67 -2.37
CA GLU A 155 -16.43 26.05 -2.83
C GLU A 155 -15.05 26.63 -2.56
N CYS A 156 -14.54 26.53 -1.31
CA CYS A 156 -13.27 27.14 -0.93
C CYS A 156 -12.09 26.15 -0.78
N GLY A 157 -12.33 24.85 -0.91
CA GLY A 157 -11.29 23.83 -0.77
C GLY A 157 -10.80 23.60 0.66
N ALA A 158 -11.36 24.28 1.67
CA ALA A 158 -10.95 24.13 3.05
C ALA A 158 -11.14 22.69 3.55
N THR A 159 -10.16 22.17 4.28
CA THR A 159 -10.18 20.84 4.89
C THR A 159 -10.14 20.94 6.41
N TYR A 160 -10.61 19.91 7.10
CA TYR A 160 -10.52 19.84 8.55
C TYR A 160 -9.14 19.40 8.99
N SER A 161 -8.39 20.28 9.65
CA SER A 161 -7.09 19.97 10.24
C SER A 161 -7.18 19.74 11.75
N CYS A 162 -6.31 18.89 12.28
CA CYS A 162 -6.20 18.67 13.71
C CYS A 162 -5.58 19.89 14.39
N PRO A 163 -6.20 20.46 15.43
CA PRO A 163 -5.65 21.63 16.13
C PRO A 163 -4.34 21.34 16.86
N ASN A 164 -4.07 20.06 17.18
CA ASN A 164 -2.88 19.68 17.93
C ASN A 164 -1.70 19.24 17.03
N CYS A 165 -1.99 18.74 15.83
CA CYS A 165 -0.98 18.09 14.97
C CYS A 165 -0.90 18.71 13.58
N SER A 166 -1.79 19.61 13.21
CA SER A 166 -1.92 20.25 11.89
C SER A 166 -2.12 19.26 10.72
N VAL A 167 -2.32 17.97 10.98
CA VAL A 167 -2.63 16.96 9.97
C VAL A 167 -4.13 16.94 9.66
N SER A 168 -4.51 16.56 8.45
CA SER A 168 -5.93 16.43 8.07
C SER A 168 -6.63 15.38 8.92
N LEU A 169 -7.84 15.72 9.38
CA LEU A 169 -8.70 14.79 10.12
C LEU A 169 -9.35 13.80 9.16
N THR A 170 -9.52 12.58 9.63
CA THR A 170 -10.16 11.48 8.92
C THR A 170 -11.61 11.33 9.35
N TYR A 171 -12.54 11.32 8.42
CA TYR A 171 -13.94 11.05 8.70
C TYR A 171 -14.22 9.54 8.75
N HIS A 172 -14.85 9.11 9.83
CA HIS A 172 -15.30 7.73 10.04
C HIS A 172 -16.83 7.67 9.90
N GLN A 173 -17.30 6.98 8.87
CA GLN A 173 -18.72 6.91 8.54
C GLN A 173 -19.54 6.20 9.64
N GLY A 174 -19.01 5.17 10.29
CA GLY A 174 -19.71 4.38 11.31
C GLY A 174 -20.10 5.17 12.55
N ASN A 175 -19.33 6.19 12.94
CA ASN A 175 -19.61 7.04 14.09
C ASN A 175 -19.81 8.51 13.74
N GLN A 176 -19.76 8.88 12.44
CA GLN A 176 -19.89 10.23 11.91
C GLN A 176 -18.92 11.26 12.53
N MET A 177 -17.73 10.81 12.89
CA MET A 177 -16.71 11.62 13.58
C MET A 177 -15.50 11.86 12.68
N LEU A 178 -14.94 13.04 12.80
CA LEU A 178 -13.59 13.38 12.33
C LEU A 178 -12.60 13.01 13.42
N ILE A 179 -11.61 12.19 13.10
CA ILE A 179 -10.61 11.66 14.06
C ILE A 179 -9.20 11.94 13.55
N CYS A 180 -8.34 12.44 14.41
CA CYS A 180 -6.90 12.50 14.18
C CYS A 180 -6.25 11.17 14.57
N HIS A 181 -5.69 10.43 13.61
CA HIS A 181 -4.99 9.17 13.90
C HIS A 181 -3.63 9.35 14.57
N HIS A 182 -3.14 10.61 14.66
CA HIS A 182 -1.87 10.90 15.31
C HIS A 182 -2.00 11.13 16.82
N CYS A 183 -3.00 11.93 17.25
CA CYS A 183 -3.19 12.29 18.67
C CYS A 183 -4.53 11.84 19.26
N GLY A 184 -5.41 11.24 18.46
CA GLY A 184 -6.74 10.80 18.93
C GLY A 184 -7.77 11.92 19.06
N TYR A 185 -7.46 13.16 18.68
CA TYR A 185 -8.43 14.26 18.68
C TYR A 185 -9.67 13.89 17.86
N ARG A 186 -10.87 14.23 18.36
CA ARG A 186 -12.16 13.90 17.74
C ARG A 186 -13.08 15.10 17.72
N ARG A 187 -13.80 15.28 16.60
CA ARG A 187 -14.91 16.24 16.50
C ARG A 187 -15.97 15.75 15.52
N ARG A 188 -17.17 16.31 15.58
CA ARG A 188 -18.20 16.08 14.55
C ARG A 188 -17.94 16.96 13.33
N VAL A 189 -18.49 16.53 12.19
CA VAL A 189 -18.51 17.36 10.98
C VAL A 189 -19.57 18.45 11.17
N ASP A 190 -19.24 19.66 10.76
CA ASP A 190 -20.20 20.76 10.73
C ASP A 190 -21.22 20.56 9.60
N PRO A 191 -22.44 21.10 9.70
CA PRO A 191 -23.45 21.00 8.64
C PRO A 191 -23.00 21.70 7.34
N GLN A 192 -22.17 22.74 7.46
CA GLN A 192 -21.64 23.55 6.38
C GLN A 192 -20.17 23.90 6.66
N CYS A 193 -19.46 24.36 5.64
CA CYS A 193 -18.07 24.76 5.77
C CYS A 193 -17.88 25.87 6.83
N PRO A 194 -17.04 25.67 7.86
CA PRO A 194 -16.82 26.66 8.90
C PRO A 194 -16.09 27.93 8.40
N VAL A 195 -15.52 27.88 7.17
CA VAL A 195 -14.77 28.99 6.58
C VAL A 195 -15.65 29.86 5.69
N CYS A 196 -16.46 29.26 4.80
CA CYS A 196 -17.24 30.02 3.81
C CYS A 196 -18.75 29.72 3.82
N GLY A 197 -19.22 28.78 4.65
CA GLY A 197 -20.63 28.37 4.66
C GLY A 197 -21.04 27.43 3.51
N GLY A 198 -20.09 27.09 2.62
CA GLY A 198 -20.37 26.24 1.45
C GLY A 198 -20.60 24.77 1.77
N GLU A 199 -20.97 24.00 0.76
CA GLU A 199 -21.25 22.58 0.87
C GLU A 199 -19.99 21.77 1.19
N LEU A 200 -20.11 20.83 2.12
CA LEU A 200 -19.03 19.92 2.48
C LEU A 200 -19.14 18.62 1.67
N ARG A 201 -18.02 18.22 1.07
CA ARG A 201 -17.90 16.97 0.34
C ARG A 201 -16.99 15.99 1.09
N PHE A 202 -17.41 14.75 1.10
CA PHE A 202 -16.66 13.65 1.70
C PHE A 202 -15.80 13.04 0.60
N LEU A 203 -14.56 13.48 0.49
CA LEU A 203 -13.61 12.91 -0.45
C LEU A 203 -12.98 11.67 0.19
N GLY A 204 -13.29 10.55 -0.34
CA GLY A 204 -12.67 9.27 -0.04
C GLY A 204 -12.91 8.42 -1.25
N ASP A 205 -11.92 8.31 -2.11
CA ASP A 205 -11.91 7.31 -3.16
C ASP A 205 -11.63 5.96 -2.49
N GLY A 206 -12.66 5.45 -1.82
CA GLY A 206 -12.66 4.05 -1.40
C GLY A 206 -12.77 3.16 -2.64
N THR A 207 -12.36 1.91 -2.50
CA THR A 207 -12.50 0.88 -3.54
C THR A 207 -13.91 0.81 -4.10
N GLU A 208 -14.93 1.06 -3.26
CA GLU A 208 -16.36 1.08 -3.64
C GLU A 208 -16.71 2.18 -4.65
N ARG A 209 -16.15 3.37 -4.47
CA ARG A 209 -16.42 4.48 -5.40
C ARG A 209 -15.78 4.23 -6.75
N ILE A 210 -14.53 3.78 -6.77
CA ILE A 210 -13.83 3.45 -8.01
C ILE A 210 -14.54 2.31 -8.73
N GLU A 211 -15.01 1.31 -8.00
CA GLU A 211 -15.83 0.23 -8.55
C GLU A 211 -17.11 0.76 -9.17
N ALA A 212 -17.83 1.66 -8.49
CA ALA A 212 -19.05 2.29 -9.03
C ALA A 212 -18.76 3.13 -10.27
N ASP A 213 -17.67 3.92 -10.28
CA ASP A 213 -17.26 4.71 -11.44
C ASP A 213 -16.88 3.80 -12.61
N LEU A 214 -16.19 2.69 -12.37
CA LEU A 214 -15.87 1.69 -13.40
C LEU A 214 -17.11 1.02 -13.96
N HIS A 215 -18.06 0.63 -13.13
CA HIS A 215 -19.33 0.04 -13.59
C HIS A 215 -20.18 1.02 -14.41
N ALA A 216 -20.11 2.32 -14.10
CA ALA A 216 -20.77 3.35 -14.90
C ALA A 216 -20.12 3.51 -16.28
N LEU A 217 -18.79 3.40 -16.38
CA LEU A 217 -18.02 3.51 -17.62
C LEU A 217 -18.01 2.23 -18.44
N PHE A 218 -17.94 1.08 -17.78
CA PHE A 218 -17.84 -0.25 -18.36
C PHE A 218 -18.88 -1.22 -17.75
N PRO A 219 -20.19 -1.08 -18.06
CA PRO A 219 -21.27 -1.82 -17.37
C PRO A 219 -21.19 -3.35 -17.49
N SER A 220 -20.55 -3.85 -18.54
CA SER A 220 -20.41 -5.29 -18.81
C SER A 220 -19.12 -5.90 -18.31
N VAL A 221 -18.23 -5.11 -17.68
CA VAL A 221 -16.91 -5.57 -17.24
C VAL A 221 -16.98 -6.01 -15.78
N GLU A 222 -16.56 -7.23 -15.52
CA GLU A 222 -16.43 -7.74 -14.17
C GLU A 222 -15.24 -7.09 -13.47
N THR A 223 -15.44 -6.66 -12.22
CA THR A 223 -14.41 -6.13 -11.34
C THR A 223 -14.25 -7.01 -10.11
N LEU A 224 -13.04 -7.16 -9.62
CA LEU A 224 -12.75 -7.84 -8.35
C LEU A 224 -12.22 -6.83 -7.34
N ARG A 225 -12.97 -6.63 -6.26
CA ARG A 225 -12.51 -5.79 -5.16
C ARG A 225 -11.71 -6.60 -4.14
N MET A 226 -10.58 -6.04 -3.72
CA MET A 226 -9.69 -6.62 -2.73
C MET A 226 -9.44 -5.62 -1.60
N ASP A 227 -10.33 -5.63 -0.64
CA ASP A 227 -10.26 -4.86 0.60
C ASP A 227 -10.60 -5.76 1.80
N ALA A 228 -10.58 -5.21 3.00
CA ALA A 228 -10.83 -5.97 4.22
C ALA A 228 -12.19 -6.66 4.25
N ASP A 229 -13.23 -6.01 3.70
CA ASP A 229 -14.60 -6.53 3.67
C ASP A 229 -14.70 -7.68 2.65
N ALA A 230 -14.15 -7.50 1.45
CA ALA A 230 -14.11 -8.55 0.44
C ALA A 230 -13.34 -9.80 0.91
N ILE A 231 -12.22 -9.59 1.62
CA ILE A 231 -11.44 -10.71 2.18
C ILE A 231 -12.22 -11.41 3.28
N ALA A 232 -12.92 -10.69 4.15
CA ALA A 232 -13.75 -11.31 5.19
C ALA A 232 -14.86 -12.18 4.60
N MET A 233 -15.43 -11.80 3.45
CA MET A 233 -16.45 -12.58 2.74
C MET A 233 -15.87 -13.79 2.00
N ALA A 234 -14.70 -13.64 1.38
CA ALA A 234 -14.05 -14.71 0.59
C ALA A 234 -13.28 -15.73 1.46
N GLY A 235 -13.07 -15.42 2.74
CA GLY A 235 -12.36 -16.26 3.69
C GLY A 235 -10.85 -16.08 3.70
N THR A 236 -10.19 -15.84 2.56
CA THR A 236 -8.74 -15.60 2.49
C THR A 236 -8.36 -14.65 1.36
N HIS A 237 -7.29 -13.92 1.58
CA HIS A 237 -6.64 -13.08 0.56
C HIS A 237 -6.20 -13.89 -0.66
N GLU A 238 -5.63 -15.07 -0.41
CA GLU A 238 -5.13 -15.96 -1.46
C GLU A 238 -6.24 -16.49 -2.37
N ALA A 239 -7.42 -16.77 -1.83
CA ALA A 239 -8.57 -17.22 -2.62
C ALA A 239 -9.02 -16.16 -3.65
N LEU A 240 -9.03 -14.88 -3.27
CA LEU A 240 -9.33 -13.78 -4.19
C LEU A 240 -8.29 -13.62 -5.30
N LEU A 241 -7.00 -13.74 -4.95
CA LEU A 241 -5.93 -13.69 -5.94
C LEU A 241 -5.99 -14.85 -6.93
N GLN A 242 -6.24 -16.05 -6.44
CA GLN A 242 -6.41 -17.22 -7.29
C GLN A 242 -7.63 -17.09 -8.20
N ARG A 243 -8.72 -16.52 -7.68
CA ARG A 243 -9.91 -16.22 -8.46
C ARG A 243 -9.60 -15.24 -9.58
N PHE A 244 -8.94 -14.12 -9.29
CA PHE A 244 -8.50 -13.13 -10.28
C PHE A 244 -7.69 -13.75 -11.41
N ALA A 245 -6.71 -14.59 -11.05
CA ALA A 245 -5.84 -15.22 -12.03
C ALA A 245 -6.55 -16.29 -12.87
N ARG A 246 -7.36 -17.17 -12.25
CA ARG A 246 -7.99 -18.30 -12.93
C ARG A 246 -9.17 -17.90 -13.81
N GLU A 247 -10.02 -17.01 -13.29
CA GLU A 247 -11.22 -16.54 -13.98
C GLU A 247 -10.90 -15.41 -14.98
N ARG A 248 -9.63 -14.94 -14.98
CA ARG A 248 -9.17 -13.83 -15.81
C ARG A 248 -10.04 -12.60 -15.68
N ILE A 249 -10.45 -12.28 -14.45
CA ILE A 249 -11.25 -11.09 -14.18
C ILE A 249 -10.51 -9.86 -14.70
N PRO A 250 -11.12 -9.01 -15.54
CA PRO A 250 -10.38 -7.96 -16.26
C PRO A 250 -9.75 -6.90 -15.34
N ILE A 251 -10.43 -6.50 -14.27
CA ILE A 251 -9.99 -5.40 -13.42
C ILE A 251 -10.00 -5.82 -11.95
N MET A 252 -8.87 -5.66 -11.26
CA MET A 252 -8.78 -5.79 -9.81
C MET A 252 -8.59 -4.42 -9.17
N ILE A 253 -9.37 -4.13 -8.13
CA ILE A 253 -9.30 -2.88 -7.37
C ILE A 253 -8.91 -3.20 -5.95
N GLY A 254 -7.90 -2.56 -5.39
CA GLY A 254 -7.59 -2.81 -3.99
C GLY A 254 -6.56 -1.87 -3.38
N THR A 255 -6.27 -2.13 -2.11
CA THR A 255 -5.34 -1.33 -1.31
C THR A 255 -4.00 -2.06 -1.14
N GLN A 256 -3.16 -1.62 -0.22
CA GLN A 256 -1.80 -2.14 0.03
C GLN A 256 -1.66 -3.67 0.14
N MET A 257 -2.75 -4.40 0.26
CA MET A 257 -2.74 -5.87 0.32
C MET A 257 -2.41 -6.53 -1.04
N ILE A 258 -2.54 -5.81 -2.15
CA ILE A 258 -2.29 -6.34 -3.51
C ILE A 258 -0.80 -6.32 -3.90
N THR A 259 0.04 -5.58 -3.19
CA THR A 259 1.36 -5.17 -3.71
C THR A 259 2.50 -6.15 -3.44
N LYS A 260 2.30 -7.24 -2.70
CA LYS A 260 3.42 -8.07 -2.25
C LYS A 260 3.41 -9.47 -2.86
N GLY A 261 4.53 -9.82 -3.50
CA GLY A 261 4.84 -11.19 -3.90
C GLY A 261 3.96 -11.77 -5.01
N LEU A 262 3.27 -10.92 -5.79
CA LEU A 262 2.36 -11.37 -6.83
C LEU A 262 3.00 -11.22 -8.21
N ASN A 263 2.93 -12.28 -8.99
CA ASN A 263 3.33 -12.28 -10.39
C ASN A 263 2.15 -12.74 -11.24
N PHE A 264 1.49 -11.81 -11.89
CA PHE A 264 0.42 -12.08 -12.84
C PHE A 264 0.94 -11.88 -14.25
N GLU A 265 0.95 -12.91 -15.05
CA GLU A 265 1.50 -12.87 -16.41
C GLU A 265 0.67 -12.00 -17.35
N ASN A 266 -0.65 -11.90 -17.10
CA ASN A 266 -1.60 -11.19 -17.96
C ASN A 266 -1.92 -9.77 -17.50
N VAL A 267 -1.31 -9.31 -16.40
CA VAL A 267 -1.47 -7.92 -15.93
C VAL A 267 -0.47 -7.04 -16.63
N THR A 268 -0.97 -6.13 -17.46
CA THR A 268 -0.17 -5.21 -18.27
C THR A 268 -0.39 -3.75 -17.92
N LEU A 269 -1.48 -3.44 -17.20
CA LEU A 269 -1.79 -2.09 -16.73
C LEU A 269 -1.88 -2.06 -15.19
N CYS A 270 -1.10 -1.16 -14.59
CA CYS A 270 -1.16 -0.88 -13.15
C CYS A 270 -1.39 0.60 -12.91
N LEU A 271 -2.49 0.92 -12.24
CA LEU A 271 -2.73 2.26 -11.72
C LEU A 271 -2.28 2.35 -10.27
N LEU A 272 -1.50 3.39 -9.97
CA LEU A 272 -1.18 3.81 -8.61
C LEU A 272 -1.94 5.09 -8.29
N TYR A 273 -2.98 4.99 -7.45
CA TYR A 273 -3.72 6.16 -7.00
C TYR A 273 -2.99 6.77 -5.80
N THR A 274 -2.36 7.93 -6.02
CA THR A 274 -1.62 8.63 -4.97
C THR A 274 -2.48 9.75 -4.37
N SER A 275 -2.50 9.86 -3.04
CA SER A 275 -3.03 11.07 -2.41
C SER A 275 -2.05 12.22 -2.61
N PRO A 276 -2.51 13.46 -2.80
CA PRO A 276 -1.62 14.62 -2.87
C PRO A 276 -0.77 14.66 -1.60
N SER A 277 0.54 14.82 -1.78
CA SER A 277 1.47 15.05 -0.68
C SER A 277 1.17 16.41 -0.03
N PRO A 278 1.39 16.59 1.28
CA PRO A 278 1.35 17.92 1.88
C PRO A 278 2.27 18.94 1.18
N ARG A 279 3.35 18.48 0.54
CA ARG A 279 4.25 19.34 -0.26
C ARG A 279 3.63 19.83 -1.56
N ASP A 280 2.73 19.05 -2.17
CA ASP A 280 2.05 19.45 -3.41
C ASP A 280 1.06 20.60 -3.19
N VAL A 281 0.73 20.90 -1.95
CA VAL A 281 -0.16 22.02 -1.55
C VAL A 281 0.62 23.32 -1.35
N GLU A 282 1.93 23.26 -1.09
CA GLU A 282 2.78 24.44 -0.84
C GLU A 282 3.26 25.10 -2.15
N GLU A 283 3.38 24.36 -3.25
CA GLU A 283 3.78 24.92 -4.56
C GLU A 283 2.67 25.68 -5.30
N SER A 284 1.46 25.75 -4.75
CA SER A 284 0.32 26.45 -5.34
C SER A 284 -0.05 27.76 -4.61
N ARG A 285 0.88 28.36 -3.86
CA ARG A 285 0.72 29.69 -3.24
C ARG A 285 1.63 30.73 -3.87
#